data_520a20e5a505932b4ed29feace182c3f
#
_entry.id   520a20e5a505932b4ed29feace182c3f
#
_cell.length_a   1.000
_cell.length_b   1.000
_cell.length_c   1.000
_cell.angle_alpha   90.00
_cell.angle_beta   90.00
_cell.angle_gamma   90.00
#
_symmetry.space_group_name_H-M   'P 1'
#
loop_
_entity.id
_entity.type
_entity.pdbx_description
1 polymer ?
#
loop_
_entity_poly.entity_id
_entity_poly.type
_entity_poly.pdbx_seq_one_letter_code
_entity_poly.pdbx_strand_id
1 'polypeptide(L)'
;IIKKLSETDKSQLFDFYKKVYSNIQKSFIENIKWYYRIGYNNFEPIVIIVDNKIIGHAGLIPNDIKFQEQKYPVIWFTDFIILPEYRFKGYGNILTLEWMKICTHQITFCNNSSLSLFKKLNWKSNFSTNRSIYPINYFNTIPLLKSFGLSIGNNLVRYFLKKKLKKTQSIVPVQISESLIRELVKPNQEFEKDKATLVRDESWFRWRLIETPYKKDLLFFEKNNQFIIGHIFKYRNLKRLNILYTNSLDSKKNIFETVIKWSIDNQIDFIWHVSSSLKNSNNLFSMFLKKKLNFAFNTSSAELSLSLENGLTNVQGIDSDIDYILRDR
;
A
#
# COMPACT_ATOMS: atom_id res chain seq x y z
N ILE A 1 18.39 20.09 -13.92
CA ILE A 1 17.41 20.96 -13.25
C ILE A 1 16.40 20.08 -12.54
N ILE A 2 15.98 20.48 -11.33
CA ILE A 2 14.89 19.82 -10.59
C ILE A 2 13.67 20.75 -10.64
N LYS A 3 12.50 20.17 -10.88
CA LYS A 3 11.22 20.90 -10.94
C LYS A 3 10.15 20.14 -10.14
N LYS A 4 9.14 20.87 -9.68
CA LYS A 4 7.90 20.26 -9.16
C LYS A 4 7.13 19.57 -10.27
N LEU A 5 6.35 18.57 -9.92
CA LEU A 5 5.57 17.81 -10.88
C LEU A 5 4.55 18.69 -11.62
N SER A 6 3.93 19.66 -10.93
CA SER A 6 2.97 20.60 -11.51
C SER A 6 3.58 21.57 -12.54
N GLU A 7 4.90 21.82 -12.45
CA GLU A 7 5.65 22.68 -13.37
C GLU A 7 6.11 21.95 -14.64
N THR A 8 5.75 20.66 -14.75
CA THR A 8 6.25 19.79 -15.80
C THR A 8 5.18 19.57 -16.86
N ASP A 9 5.59 19.56 -18.14
CA ASP A 9 4.69 19.26 -19.22
C ASP A 9 4.14 17.83 -19.15
N LYS A 10 2.81 17.69 -19.33
CA LYS A 10 2.13 16.38 -19.22
C LYS A 10 2.58 15.39 -20.29
N SER A 11 2.96 15.84 -21.48
CA SER A 11 3.45 14.97 -22.54
C SER A 11 4.82 14.39 -22.19
N GLN A 12 5.71 15.19 -21.63
CA GLN A 12 7.01 14.72 -21.15
C GLN A 12 6.88 13.73 -20.00
N LEU A 13 5.93 13.94 -19.07
CA LEU A 13 5.60 12.99 -18.02
C LEU A 13 5.09 11.67 -18.57
N PHE A 14 4.18 11.73 -19.54
CA PHE A 14 3.65 10.54 -20.19
C PHE A 14 4.75 9.73 -20.88
N ASP A 15 5.63 10.38 -21.62
CA ASP A 15 6.76 9.75 -22.31
C ASP A 15 7.75 9.12 -21.31
N PHE A 16 8.00 9.78 -20.20
CA PHE A 16 8.84 9.24 -19.12
C PHE A 16 8.20 7.99 -18.51
N TYR A 17 6.93 8.05 -18.10
CA TYR A 17 6.27 6.91 -17.48
C TYR A 17 6.08 5.74 -18.45
N LYS A 18 5.85 6.00 -19.74
CA LYS A 18 5.81 4.96 -20.77
C LYS A 18 7.10 4.17 -20.88
N LYS A 19 8.24 4.82 -20.68
CA LYS A 19 9.56 4.14 -20.65
C LYS A 19 9.78 3.32 -19.39
N VAL A 20 9.20 3.77 -18.26
CA VAL A 20 9.40 3.14 -16.96
C VAL A 20 8.43 1.98 -16.74
N TYR A 21 7.19 2.15 -17.16
CA TYR A 21 6.12 1.18 -16.98
C TYR A 21 5.58 0.74 -18.34
N SER A 22 5.73 -0.52 -18.68
CA SER A 22 5.34 -1.07 -19.99
C SER A 22 3.84 -0.93 -20.31
N ASN A 23 3.00 -0.84 -19.28
CA ASN A 23 1.54 -0.82 -19.39
C ASN A 23 0.92 0.36 -18.62
N ILE A 24 1.49 1.56 -18.77
CA ILE A 24 0.91 2.71 -18.09
C ILE A 24 -0.43 3.07 -18.76
N GLN A 25 -1.47 3.08 -17.95
CA GLN A 25 -2.77 3.53 -18.41
C GLN A 25 -2.78 5.06 -18.44
N LYS A 26 -3.33 5.65 -19.49
CA LYS A 26 -3.56 7.11 -19.61
C LYS A 26 -4.26 7.65 -18.36
N SER A 27 -5.15 6.86 -17.77
CA SER A 27 -5.84 7.15 -16.51
C SER A 27 -4.89 7.44 -15.33
N PHE A 28 -3.64 6.92 -15.32
CA PHE A 28 -2.67 7.27 -14.27
C PHE A 28 -2.32 8.75 -14.30
N ILE A 29 -1.92 9.25 -15.49
CA ILE A 29 -1.56 10.68 -15.65
C ILE A 29 -2.76 11.59 -15.35
N GLU A 30 -3.97 11.18 -15.74
CA GLU A 30 -5.20 11.90 -15.46
C GLU A 30 -5.51 11.99 -13.96
N ASN A 31 -5.13 10.94 -13.20
CA ASN A 31 -5.37 10.83 -11.75
C ASN A 31 -4.14 11.14 -10.89
N ILE A 32 -3.06 11.64 -11.45
CA ILE A 32 -1.78 11.86 -10.76
C ILE A 32 -1.92 12.81 -9.55
N LYS A 33 -2.79 13.82 -9.67
CA LYS A 33 -3.09 14.76 -8.58
C LYS A 33 -3.74 14.05 -7.39
N TRP A 34 -4.70 13.17 -7.66
CA TRP A 34 -5.30 12.34 -6.63
C TRP A 34 -4.27 11.39 -6.03
N TYR A 35 -3.51 10.72 -6.86
CA TYR A 35 -2.56 9.69 -6.41
C TYR A 35 -1.52 10.24 -5.43
N TYR A 36 -0.91 11.37 -5.75
CA TYR A 36 0.07 12.01 -4.87
C TYR A 36 -0.55 12.99 -3.88
N ARG A 37 -1.86 13.05 -3.78
CA ARG A 37 -2.60 14.01 -2.92
C ARG A 37 -2.05 15.43 -3.08
N ILE A 38 -1.79 15.86 -4.32
CA ILE A 38 -1.21 17.17 -4.63
C ILE A 38 -2.13 18.28 -4.10
N GLY A 39 -1.56 19.22 -3.35
CA GLY A 39 -2.28 20.30 -2.68
C GLY A 39 -2.45 20.11 -1.18
N TYR A 40 -2.24 18.89 -0.67
CA TYR A 40 -2.24 18.65 0.78
C TYR A 40 -0.90 19.06 1.40
N ASN A 41 -0.92 19.98 2.37
CA ASN A 41 0.26 20.54 3.04
C ASN A 41 1.30 21.18 2.08
N ASN A 42 0.90 21.56 0.86
CA ASN A 42 1.77 22.10 -0.19
C ASN A 42 2.95 21.18 -0.58
N PHE A 43 2.87 19.90 -0.25
CA PHE A 43 3.85 18.91 -0.66
C PHE A 43 3.57 18.40 -2.07
N GLU A 44 4.63 18.24 -2.85
CA GLU A 44 4.51 17.85 -4.24
C GLU A 44 5.71 17.01 -4.70
N PRO A 45 5.50 15.97 -5.53
CA PRO A 45 6.57 15.21 -6.18
C PRO A 45 7.49 16.10 -7.01
N ILE A 46 8.72 15.65 -7.18
CA ILE A 46 9.72 16.33 -8.00
C ILE A 46 10.28 15.44 -9.11
N VAL A 47 10.71 16.06 -10.18
CA VAL A 47 11.39 15.40 -11.31
C VAL A 47 12.76 16.02 -11.53
N ILE A 48 13.68 15.23 -12.09
CA ILE A 48 14.98 15.71 -12.56
C ILE A 48 15.01 15.70 -14.09
N ILE A 49 15.42 16.83 -14.66
CA ILE A 49 15.45 17.10 -16.10
C ILE A 49 16.90 17.33 -16.53
N VAL A 50 17.34 16.61 -17.57
CA VAL A 50 18.62 16.76 -18.25
C VAL A 50 18.35 16.85 -19.76
N ASP A 51 18.98 17.77 -20.45
CA ASP A 51 18.81 18.01 -21.89
C ASP A 51 17.35 18.05 -22.31
N ASN A 52 16.56 18.81 -21.55
CA ASN A 52 15.11 18.98 -21.73
C ASN A 52 14.29 17.69 -21.68
N LYS A 53 14.81 16.63 -21.06
CA LYS A 53 14.13 15.33 -20.87
C LYS A 53 14.02 14.99 -19.41
N ILE A 54 12.88 14.49 -18.98
CA ILE A 54 12.73 13.92 -17.64
C ILE A 54 13.51 12.61 -17.59
N ILE A 55 14.49 12.53 -16.70
CA ILE A 55 15.35 11.35 -16.50
C ILE A 55 15.09 10.65 -15.19
N GLY A 56 14.35 11.29 -14.27
CA GLY A 56 14.02 10.71 -12.98
C GLY A 56 12.84 11.40 -12.32
N HIS A 57 12.23 10.67 -11.40
CA HIS A 57 11.07 11.07 -10.64
C HIS A 57 11.22 10.60 -9.19
N ALA A 58 10.83 11.43 -8.24
CA ALA A 58 10.70 11.10 -6.83
C ALA A 58 9.30 11.52 -6.36
N GLY A 59 8.43 10.52 -6.22
CA GLY A 59 7.06 10.70 -5.77
C GLY A 59 6.97 10.87 -4.26
N LEU A 60 5.86 11.41 -3.80
CA LEU A 60 5.51 11.48 -2.40
C LEU A 60 4.00 11.37 -2.20
N ILE A 61 3.62 10.80 -1.07
CA ILE A 61 2.23 10.82 -0.58
C ILE A 61 2.27 11.50 0.80
N PRO A 62 1.64 12.67 0.97
CA PRO A 62 1.61 13.35 2.26
C PRO A 62 0.67 12.64 3.22
N ASN A 63 1.15 12.48 4.45
CA ASN A 63 0.42 11.92 5.57
C ASN A 63 0.77 12.69 6.85
N ASP A 64 0.12 12.32 7.95
CA ASP A 64 0.48 12.77 9.27
C ASP A 64 0.71 11.56 10.19
N ILE A 65 1.68 11.68 11.08
CA ILE A 65 1.91 10.73 12.17
C ILE A 65 1.54 11.41 13.48
N LYS A 66 0.73 10.74 14.31
CA LYS A 66 0.53 11.11 15.71
C LYS A 66 1.47 10.28 16.58
N PHE A 67 2.20 10.96 17.44
CA PHE A 67 2.99 10.35 18.51
C PHE A 67 2.81 11.17 19.77
N GLN A 68 2.40 10.54 20.86
CA GLN A 68 1.91 11.20 22.05
C GLN A 68 0.75 12.17 21.68
N GLU A 69 0.80 13.42 22.10
CA GLU A 69 -0.22 14.42 21.76
C GLU A 69 0.17 15.28 20.53
N GLN A 70 1.34 15.02 19.94
CA GLN A 70 1.88 15.81 18.83
C GLN A 70 1.58 15.16 17.48
N LYS A 71 1.24 15.99 16.49
CA LYS A 71 1.04 15.62 15.10
C LYS A 71 2.22 16.09 14.27
N TYR A 72 2.81 15.16 13.52
CA TYR A 72 3.97 15.39 12.65
C TYR A 72 3.56 15.22 11.19
N PRO A 73 3.60 16.27 10.36
CA PRO A 73 3.44 16.12 8.92
C PRO A 73 4.59 15.27 8.38
N VAL A 74 4.26 14.23 7.61
CA VAL A 74 5.23 13.28 7.05
C VAL A 74 4.97 13.08 5.57
N ILE A 75 6.01 12.84 4.80
CA ILE A 75 5.87 12.42 3.41
C ILE A 75 6.32 10.97 3.24
N TRP A 76 5.48 10.21 2.57
CA TRP A 76 5.78 8.85 2.17
C TRP A 76 6.53 8.86 0.84
N PHE A 77 7.79 8.42 0.83
CA PHE A 77 8.60 8.36 -0.38
C PHE A 77 8.13 7.19 -1.25
N THR A 78 7.73 7.48 -2.45
CA THR A 78 7.22 6.50 -3.40
C THR A 78 7.74 6.79 -4.81
N ASP A 79 7.63 5.83 -5.73
CA ASP A 79 7.96 6.03 -7.14
C ASP A 79 9.32 6.66 -7.41
N PHE A 80 10.33 6.25 -6.66
CA PHE A 80 11.69 6.67 -6.90
C PHE A 80 12.27 5.94 -8.11
N ILE A 81 12.48 6.69 -9.17
CA ILE A 81 12.86 6.14 -10.47
C ILE A 81 13.93 7.03 -11.11
N ILE A 82 14.98 6.41 -11.60
CA ILE A 82 15.94 6.99 -12.55
C ILE A 82 15.96 6.11 -13.79
N LEU A 83 15.87 6.69 -14.98
CA LEU A 83 15.96 5.95 -16.24
C LEU A 83 17.26 5.14 -16.30
N PRO A 84 17.26 3.91 -16.83
CA PRO A 84 18.40 3.00 -16.80
C PRO A 84 19.70 3.62 -17.29
N GLU A 85 19.66 4.37 -18.39
CA GLU A 85 20.81 5.02 -19.04
C GLU A 85 21.43 6.17 -18.23
N TYR A 86 20.73 6.63 -17.20
CA TYR A 86 21.17 7.70 -16.28
C TYR A 86 21.52 7.20 -14.88
N ARG A 87 21.39 5.90 -14.63
CA ARG A 87 21.76 5.29 -13.34
C ARG A 87 23.27 5.34 -13.13
N PHE A 88 23.67 5.27 -11.87
CA PHE A 88 25.08 5.29 -11.43
C PHE A 88 25.87 6.56 -11.76
N LYS A 89 25.20 7.62 -12.23
CA LYS A 89 25.78 8.94 -12.55
C LYS A 89 25.52 9.98 -11.45
N GLY A 90 25.09 9.57 -10.25
CA GLY A 90 24.82 10.46 -9.13
C GLY A 90 23.42 11.10 -9.10
N TYR A 91 22.66 11.04 -10.19
CA TYR A 91 21.33 11.69 -10.27
C TYR A 91 20.33 11.22 -9.21
N GLY A 92 20.37 9.94 -8.83
CA GLY A 92 19.52 9.41 -7.77
C GLY A 92 19.81 10.04 -6.41
N ASN A 93 21.09 10.26 -6.10
CA ASN A 93 21.49 10.94 -4.87
C ASN A 93 21.03 12.41 -4.86
N ILE A 94 21.28 13.14 -5.95
CA ILE A 94 20.85 14.52 -6.12
C ILE A 94 19.33 14.65 -5.93
N LEU A 95 18.57 13.80 -6.63
CA LEU A 95 17.10 13.81 -6.57
C LEU A 95 16.59 13.49 -5.16
N THR A 96 17.20 12.52 -4.46
CA THR A 96 16.82 12.16 -3.09
C THR A 96 17.14 13.30 -2.11
N LEU A 97 18.30 13.93 -2.21
CA LEU A 97 18.67 15.05 -1.34
C LEU A 97 17.72 16.25 -1.52
N GLU A 98 17.33 16.58 -2.74
CA GLU A 98 16.34 17.64 -3.00
C GLU A 98 14.96 17.26 -2.49
N TRP A 99 14.56 15.98 -2.66
CA TRP A 99 13.30 15.47 -2.13
C TRP A 99 13.25 15.54 -0.60
N MET A 100 14.35 15.25 0.10
CA MET A 100 14.43 15.32 1.55
C MET A 100 14.23 16.74 2.10
N LYS A 101 14.47 17.78 1.31
CA LYS A 101 14.22 19.18 1.71
C LYS A 101 12.73 19.55 1.76
N ILE A 102 11.85 18.74 1.14
CA ILE A 102 10.40 19.02 1.07
C ILE A 102 9.76 18.91 2.46
N CYS A 103 10.19 17.94 3.27
CA CYS A 103 9.67 17.73 4.61
C CYS A 103 10.74 17.13 5.53
N THR A 104 10.75 17.51 6.80
CA THR A 104 11.72 17.02 7.80
C THR A 104 11.43 15.60 8.30
N HIS A 105 10.25 15.08 8.03
CA HIS A 105 9.84 13.74 8.45
C HIS A 105 9.47 12.91 7.21
N GLN A 106 10.22 11.85 6.98
CA GLN A 106 10.11 11.02 5.79
C GLN A 106 10.01 9.54 6.16
N ILE A 107 9.15 8.80 5.45
CA ILE A 107 8.99 7.35 5.60
C ILE A 107 8.90 6.69 4.23
N THR A 108 9.23 5.41 4.15
CA THR A 108 9.07 4.63 2.91
C THR A 108 9.06 3.12 3.15
N PHE A 109 8.42 2.39 2.25
CA PHE A 109 8.76 0.99 2.00
C PHE A 109 9.71 0.91 0.82
N CYS A 110 10.81 0.18 0.97
CA CYS A 110 11.84 0.12 -0.06
C CYS A 110 12.33 -1.31 -0.34
N ASN A 111 12.90 -1.49 -1.51
CA ASN A 111 13.66 -2.69 -1.83
C ASN A 111 15.11 -2.58 -1.30
N ASN A 112 15.87 -3.67 -1.40
CA ASN A 112 17.25 -3.69 -0.86
C ASN A 112 18.16 -2.66 -1.53
N SER A 113 17.98 -2.40 -2.83
CA SER A 113 18.80 -1.41 -3.55
C SER A 113 18.53 0.01 -3.06
N SER A 114 17.25 0.37 -2.90
CA SER A 114 16.86 1.68 -2.35
C SER A 114 17.24 1.81 -0.89
N LEU A 115 17.13 0.73 -0.09
CA LEU A 115 17.55 0.73 1.31
C LEU A 115 19.04 1.06 1.45
N SER A 116 19.88 0.54 0.55
CA SER A 116 21.32 0.86 0.54
C SER A 116 21.58 2.34 0.33
N LEU A 117 20.83 3.01 -0.56
CA LEU A 117 20.90 4.45 -0.76
C LEU A 117 20.44 5.20 0.50
N PHE A 118 19.30 4.84 1.06
CA PHE A 118 18.76 5.51 2.26
C PHE A 118 19.71 5.40 3.45
N LYS A 119 20.34 4.23 3.67
CA LYS A 119 21.35 4.06 4.73
C LYS A 119 22.57 4.98 4.54
N LYS A 120 23.03 5.20 3.29
CA LYS A 120 24.11 6.16 3.00
C LYS A 120 23.69 7.60 3.31
N LEU A 121 22.40 7.90 3.30
CA LEU A 121 21.82 9.20 3.65
C LEU A 121 21.38 9.26 5.13
N ASN A 122 21.87 8.36 5.99
CA ASN A 122 21.59 8.27 7.42
C ASN A 122 20.13 7.97 7.79
N TRP A 123 19.35 7.40 6.88
CA TRP A 123 18.02 6.90 7.22
C TRP A 123 18.12 5.66 8.10
N LYS A 124 17.26 5.59 9.11
CA LYS A 124 17.07 4.39 9.93
C LYS A 124 16.08 3.43 9.27
N SER A 125 16.09 2.17 9.70
CA SER A 125 15.21 1.16 9.12
C SER A 125 14.84 0.06 10.10
N ASN A 126 13.64 -0.52 9.91
CA ASN A 126 13.18 -1.71 10.63
C ASN A 126 12.37 -2.64 9.72
N PHE A 127 11.85 -3.75 10.27
CA PHE A 127 11.07 -4.77 9.57
C PHE A 127 9.75 -5.06 10.30
N SER A 128 9.09 -4.02 10.80
CA SER A 128 7.86 -4.16 11.57
C SER A 128 6.63 -4.53 10.74
N THR A 129 6.65 -4.26 9.43
CA THR A 129 5.52 -4.49 8.54
C THR A 129 5.69 -5.73 7.70
N ASN A 130 4.61 -6.49 7.53
CA ASN A 130 4.56 -7.70 6.72
C ASN A 130 3.63 -7.53 5.53
N ARG A 131 4.04 -8.06 4.39
CA ARG A 131 3.18 -8.37 3.26
C ARG A 131 2.79 -9.83 3.34
N SER A 132 1.50 -10.09 3.31
CA SER A 132 0.94 -11.44 3.43
C SER A 132 0.13 -11.81 2.21
N ILE A 133 0.27 -13.03 1.72
CA ILE A 133 -0.49 -13.58 0.61
C ILE A 133 -1.20 -14.85 1.10
N TYR A 134 -2.52 -14.89 0.96
CA TYR A 134 -3.31 -16.08 1.22
C TYR A 134 -3.78 -16.67 -0.12
N PRO A 135 -3.19 -17.77 -0.57
CA PRO A 135 -3.59 -18.41 -1.81
C PRO A 135 -4.92 -19.16 -1.62
N ILE A 136 -5.87 -18.93 -2.53
CA ILE A 136 -7.14 -19.65 -2.62
C ILE A 136 -7.05 -20.68 -3.75
N ASN A 137 -6.50 -20.26 -4.90
CA ASN A 137 -6.12 -21.11 -6.00
C ASN A 137 -4.62 -21.37 -5.98
N TYR A 138 -4.18 -22.36 -5.22
CA TYR A 138 -2.76 -22.66 -5.01
C TYR A 138 -2.01 -22.86 -6.32
N PHE A 139 -2.58 -23.63 -7.24
CA PHE A 139 -1.93 -23.99 -8.51
C PHE A 139 -1.83 -22.82 -9.49
N ASN A 140 -2.74 -21.85 -9.43
CA ASN A 140 -2.63 -20.64 -10.23
C ASN A 140 -1.65 -19.61 -9.61
N THR A 141 -1.51 -19.63 -8.29
CA THR A 141 -0.78 -18.62 -7.55
C THR A 141 0.72 -18.94 -7.42
N ILE A 142 1.08 -20.23 -7.46
CA ILE A 142 2.46 -20.69 -7.36
C ILE A 142 2.93 -21.08 -8.77
N PRO A 143 3.83 -20.30 -9.42
CA PRO A 143 4.27 -20.53 -10.81
C PRO A 143 4.81 -21.94 -11.08
N LEU A 144 5.51 -22.53 -10.11
CA LEU A 144 6.05 -23.89 -10.18
C LEU A 144 4.95 -24.96 -10.30
N LEU A 145 3.80 -24.78 -9.65
CA LEU A 145 2.71 -25.74 -9.70
C LEU A 145 1.89 -25.61 -10.99
N LYS A 146 1.88 -24.42 -11.60
CA LYS A 146 1.22 -24.20 -12.89
C LYS A 146 1.89 -24.96 -14.04
N SER A 147 3.22 -25.13 -13.99
CA SER A 147 3.98 -25.89 -15.02
C SER A 147 3.68 -27.40 -15.02
N PHE A 148 3.13 -27.94 -13.92
CA PHE A 148 2.77 -29.35 -13.82
C PHE A 148 1.34 -29.68 -14.30
N GLY A 149 0.59 -28.73 -14.87
CA GLY A 149 -0.77 -28.98 -15.40
C GLY A 149 -1.82 -29.35 -14.34
N LEU A 150 -1.52 -29.16 -13.06
CA LEU A 150 -2.32 -29.63 -11.93
C LEU A 150 -3.55 -28.75 -11.60
N SER A 151 -4.31 -28.32 -12.62
CA SER A 151 -5.55 -27.57 -12.40
C SER A 151 -6.60 -28.32 -11.54
N ILE A 152 -6.55 -29.66 -11.56
CA ILE A 152 -7.41 -30.55 -10.77
C ILE A 152 -7.22 -30.30 -9.26
N GLY A 153 -6.01 -29.99 -8.80
CA GLY A 153 -5.72 -29.71 -7.40
C GLY A 153 -6.43 -28.47 -6.84
N ASN A 154 -6.75 -27.46 -7.67
CA ASN A 154 -7.49 -26.27 -7.23
C ASN A 154 -8.90 -26.63 -6.74
N ASN A 155 -9.60 -27.54 -7.41
CA ASN A 155 -10.93 -27.95 -7.01
C ASN A 155 -10.92 -28.70 -5.68
N LEU A 156 -9.90 -29.53 -5.44
CA LEU A 156 -9.69 -30.22 -4.16
C LEU A 156 -9.43 -29.23 -3.02
N VAL A 157 -8.51 -28.32 -3.19
CA VAL A 157 -8.20 -27.28 -2.18
C VAL A 157 -9.44 -26.43 -1.88
N ARG A 158 -10.15 -25.97 -2.91
CA ARG A 158 -11.41 -25.22 -2.74
C ARG A 158 -12.47 -26.06 -2.02
N TYR A 159 -12.59 -27.34 -2.34
CA TYR A 159 -13.51 -28.23 -1.65
C TYR A 159 -13.19 -28.34 -0.15
N PHE A 160 -11.93 -28.56 0.21
CA PHE A 160 -11.50 -28.60 1.62
C PHE A 160 -11.72 -27.27 2.34
N LEU A 161 -11.40 -26.14 1.70
CA LEU A 161 -11.65 -24.81 2.27
C LEU A 161 -13.16 -24.59 2.46
N LYS A 162 -14.00 -24.93 1.46
CA LYS A 162 -15.47 -24.85 1.59
C LYS A 162 -15.99 -25.72 2.72
N LYS A 163 -15.49 -26.96 2.86
CA LYS A 163 -15.86 -27.87 3.96
C LYS A 163 -15.49 -27.28 5.33
N LYS A 164 -14.27 -26.72 5.46
CA LYS A 164 -13.80 -26.08 6.71
C LYS A 164 -14.64 -24.84 7.05
N LEU A 165 -15.06 -24.07 6.05
CA LEU A 165 -15.84 -22.85 6.20
C LEU A 165 -17.37 -23.09 6.10
N LYS A 166 -17.83 -24.35 6.14
CA LYS A 166 -19.26 -24.70 5.97
C LYS A 166 -20.17 -23.99 6.98
N LYS A 167 -19.69 -23.79 8.20
CA LYS A 167 -20.45 -23.10 9.28
C LYS A 167 -20.28 -21.56 9.23
N THR A 168 -19.40 -21.03 8.38
CA THR A 168 -19.18 -19.60 8.26
C THR A 168 -20.32 -18.99 7.44
N GLN A 169 -20.95 -17.97 7.98
CA GLN A 169 -22.01 -17.23 7.29
C GLN A 169 -21.44 -16.46 6.08
N SER A 170 -22.13 -16.49 4.95
CA SER A 170 -21.77 -15.69 3.78
C SER A 170 -22.16 -14.23 4.05
N ILE A 171 -21.32 -13.31 3.58
CA ILE A 171 -21.57 -11.86 3.60
C ILE A 171 -21.59 -11.35 2.17
N VAL A 172 -22.52 -10.46 1.88
CA VAL A 172 -22.52 -9.68 0.64
C VAL A 172 -21.84 -8.35 0.97
N PRO A 173 -20.71 -8.00 0.30
CA PRO A 173 -20.10 -6.71 0.50
C PRO A 173 -20.98 -5.59 -0.05
N VAL A 174 -20.90 -4.43 0.58
CA VAL A 174 -21.59 -3.22 0.13
C VAL A 174 -20.61 -2.21 -0.48
N GLN A 175 -21.16 -1.25 -1.22
CA GLN A 175 -20.38 -0.14 -1.77
C GLN A 175 -20.07 0.88 -0.67
N ILE A 176 -18.91 1.51 -0.77
CA ILE A 176 -18.48 2.53 0.19
C ILE A 176 -19.27 3.84 -0.05
N SER A 177 -19.92 4.33 1.01
CA SER A 177 -20.71 5.56 1.01
C SER A 177 -20.07 6.64 1.90
N GLU A 178 -20.53 7.87 1.74
CA GLU A 178 -20.13 9.00 2.60
C GLU A 178 -20.49 8.79 4.07
N SER A 179 -21.65 8.18 4.35
CA SER A 179 -22.08 7.87 5.72
C SER A 179 -21.10 6.94 6.43
N LEU A 180 -20.54 5.96 5.69
CA LEU A 180 -19.59 5.01 6.21
C LEU A 180 -18.27 5.67 6.67
N ILE A 181 -17.84 6.74 6.00
CA ILE A 181 -16.60 7.44 6.36
C ILE A 181 -16.63 7.90 7.82
N ARG A 182 -17.74 8.43 8.29
CA ARG A 182 -17.89 8.88 9.70
C ARG A 182 -17.74 7.74 10.69
N GLU A 183 -18.18 6.54 10.32
CA GLU A 183 -18.06 5.34 11.17
C GLU A 183 -16.60 4.83 11.19
N LEU A 184 -15.88 4.97 10.07
CA LEU A 184 -14.47 4.57 9.97
C LEU A 184 -13.54 5.46 10.81
N VAL A 185 -13.86 6.72 10.99
CA VAL A 185 -13.03 7.67 11.74
C VAL A 185 -13.03 7.37 13.25
N LYS A 186 -14.18 7.00 13.83
CA LYS A 186 -14.35 6.78 15.27
C LYS A 186 -13.34 5.80 15.89
N PRO A 187 -13.14 4.58 15.34
CA PRO A 187 -12.19 3.61 15.91
C PRO A 187 -10.73 4.02 15.77
N ASN A 188 -10.41 4.93 14.84
CA ASN A 188 -9.03 5.36 14.58
C ASN A 188 -8.55 6.46 15.53
N GLN A 189 -9.38 6.92 16.44
CA GLN A 189 -9.02 7.93 17.45
C GLN A 189 -8.37 7.33 18.70
N GLU A 190 -8.44 6.01 18.89
CA GLU A 190 -7.76 5.31 19.98
C GLU A 190 -6.28 5.06 19.58
N PHE A 191 -5.43 6.00 19.91
CA PHE A 191 -3.99 5.90 19.70
C PHE A 191 -3.31 5.29 20.93
N GLU A 192 -2.42 4.34 20.73
CA GLU A 192 -1.47 3.94 21.76
C GLU A 192 -0.50 5.11 21.97
N LYS A 193 -0.53 5.73 23.16
CA LYS A 193 0.23 6.98 23.44
C LYS A 193 1.71 6.87 23.17
N ASP A 194 2.28 5.68 23.39
CA ASP A 194 3.73 5.46 23.28
C ASP A 194 4.19 4.96 21.89
N LYS A 195 3.28 4.97 20.90
CA LYS A 195 3.59 4.47 19.54
C LYS A 195 3.23 5.47 18.46
N ALA A 196 4.14 5.65 17.52
CA ALA A 196 3.87 6.41 16.31
C ALA A 196 2.77 5.73 15.48
N THR A 197 1.74 6.47 15.11
CA THR A 197 0.56 5.97 14.39
C THR A 197 0.18 6.92 13.26
N LEU A 198 -0.13 6.38 12.09
CA LEU A 198 -0.65 7.18 10.96
C LEU A 198 -2.01 7.76 11.28
N VAL A 199 -2.19 9.04 11.02
CA VAL A 199 -3.46 9.73 11.20
C VAL A 199 -4.36 9.49 9.99
N ARG A 200 -5.56 8.97 10.26
CA ARG A 200 -6.59 8.75 9.25
C ARG A 200 -7.86 9.46 9.68
N ASP A 201 -7.91 10.74 9.41
CA ASP A 201 -9.10 11.57 9.63
C ASP A 201 -10.14 11.40 8.50
N GLU A 202 -11.24 12.13 8.60
CA GLU A 202 -12.30 12.10 7.59
C GLU A 202 -11.77 12.49 6.21
N SER A 203 -10.95 13.54 6.12
CA SER A 203 -10.36 14.00 4.86
C SER A 203 -9.48 12.93 4.23
N TRP A 204 -8.74 12.19 5.04
CA TRP A 204 -7.89 11.10 4.58
C TRP A 204 -8.72 9.93 4.01
N PHE A 205 -9.78 9.51 4.71
CA PHE A 205 -10.67 8.45 4.21
C PHE A 205 -11.45 8.88 2.96
N ARG A 206 -11.93 10.14 2.90
CA ARG A 206 -12.59 10.67 1.70
C ARG A 206 -11.66 10.59 0.49
N TRP A 207 -10.44 11.10 0.62
CA TRP A 207 -9.43 11.02 -0.42
C TRP A 207 -9.21 9.58 -0.91
N ARG A 208 -8.99 8.63 0.01
CA ARG A 208 -8.63 7.24 -0.34
C ARG A 208 -9.80 6.38 -0.79
N LEU A 209 -11.01 6.64 -0.33
CA LEU A 209 -12.15 5.75 -0.53
C LEU A 209 -13.27 6.34 -1.39
N ILE A 210 -13.47 7.65 -1.38
CA ILE A 210 -14.56 8.32 -2.10
C ILE A 210 -14.05 8.95 -3.40
N GLU A 211 -12.95 9.68 -3.32
CA GLU A 211 -12.37 10.42 -4.45
C GLU A 211 -11.48 9.54 -5.34
N THR A 212 -11.27 8.30 -4.94
CA THR A 212 -10.46 7.35 -5.70
C THR A 212 -11.06 7.02 -7.07
N PRO A 213 -10.25 6.94 -8.13
CA PRO A 213 -10.74 6.59 -9.48
C PRO A 213 -11.27 5.14 -9.58
N TYR A 214 -10.93 4.27 -8.63
CA TYR A 214 -11.39 2.88 -8.56
C TYR A 214 -12.47 2.64 -7.50
N LYS A 215 -13.21 3.68 -7.10
CA LYS A 215 -14.27 3.59 -6.07
C LYS A 215 -15.26 2.44 -6.33
N LYS A 216 -15.61 2.19 -7.60
CA LYS A 216 -16.56 1.14 -7.99
C LYS A 216 -16.08 -0.28 -7.69
N ASP A 217 -14.76 -0.48 -7.57
CA ASP A 217 -14.13 -1.77 -7.33
C ASP A 217 -13.83 -2.00 -5.83
N LEU A 218 -14.15 -1.00 -4.99
CA LEU A 218 -14.01 -1.12 -3.55
C LEU A 218 -15.17 -1.91 -2.95
N LEU A 219 -14.85 -2.79 -2.03
CA LEU A 219 -15.77 -3.66 -1.32
C LEU A 219 -15.66 -3.43 0.17
N PHE A 220 -16.80 -3.22 0.83
CA PHE A 220 -16.88 -3.12 2.26
C PHE A 220 -17.57 -4.35 2.83
N PHE A 221 -16.86 -5.11 3.65
CA PHE A 221 -17.35 -6.27 4.38
C PHE A 221 -17.50 -5.88 5.84
N GLU A 222 -18.66 -6.14 6.42
CA GLU A 222 -18.92 -5.86 7.83
C GLU A 222 -19.57 -7.05 8.52
N LYS A 223 -19.14 -7.33 9.75
CA LYS A 223 -19.74 -8.34 10.62
C LYS A 223 -19.38 -8.06 12.08
N ASN A 224 -20.40 -7.94 12.96
CA ASN A 224 -20.21 -7.78 14.41
C ASN A 224 -19.23 -6.64 14.77
N ASN A 225 -19.44 -5.46 14.23
CA ASN A 225 -18.59 -4.27 14.40
C ASN A 225 -17.13 -4.44 13.90
N GLN A 226 -16.88 -5.49 13.14
CA GLN A 226 -15.62 -5.68 12.44
C GLN A 226 -15.82 -5.41 10.96
N PHE A 227 -14.84 -4.78 10.34
CA PHE A 227 -14.92 -4.54 8.91
C PHE A 227 -13.59 -4.76 8.19
N ILE A 228 -13.71 -5.05 6.90
CA ILE A 228 -12.61 -5.12 5.95
C ILE A 228 -13.00 -4.31 4.71
N ILE A 229 -12.11 -3.42 4.29
CA ILE A 229 -12.19 -2.75 3.00
C ILE A 229 -11.25 -3.49 2.05
N GLY A 230 -11.82 -4.00 0.98
CA GLY A 230 -11.10 -4.74 -0.06
C GLY A 230 -11.21 -4.08 -1.42
N HIS A 231 -10.28 -4.41 -2.30
CA HIS A 231 -10.31 -4.02 -3.69
C HIS A 231 -10.00 -5.21 -4.58
N ILE A 232 -10.84 -5.46 -5.59
CA ILE A 232 -10.61 -6.52 -6.56
C ILE A 232 -9.69 -6.01 -7.66
N PHE A 233 -8.65 -6.77 -7.94
CA PHE A 233 -7.66 -6.43 -8.94
C PHE A 233 -7.29 -7.64 -9.81
N LYS A 234 -7.11 -7.42 -11.12
CA LYS A 234 -6.58 -8.44 -12.03
C LYS A 234 -5.07 -8.25 -12.19
N TYR A 235 -4.31 -9.28 -11.92
CA TYR A 235 -2.87 -9.29 -12.07
C TYR A 235 -2.44 -10.53 -12.88
N ARG A 236 -1.88 -10.33 -14.08
CA ARG A 236 -1.41 -11.41 -14.95
C ARG A 236 -2.43 -12.56 -15.10
N ASN A 237 -3.67 -12.28 -15.40
CA ASN A 237 -4.77 -13.23 -15.48
C ASN A 237 -5.23 -13.85 -14.13
N LEU A 238 -4.69 -13.42 -13.01
CA LEU A 238 -5.15 -13.79 -11.67
C LEU A 238 -6.06 -12.72 -11.11
N LYS A 239 -7.12 -13.16 -10.43
CA LYS A 239 -8.05 -12.29 -9.72
C LYS A 239 -7.62 -12.21 -8.25
N ARG A 240 -7.24 -11.03 -7.81
CA ARG A 240 -6.72 -10.75 -6.48
C ARG A 240 -7.69 -9.89 -5.69
N LEU A 241 -7.88 -10.20 -4.40
CA LEU A 241 -8.50 -9.30 -3.44
C LEU A 241 -7.40 -8.66 -2.58
N ASN A 242 -7.20 -7.37 -2.73
CA ASN A 242 -6.36 -6.60 -1.82
C ASN A 242 -7.17 -6.20 -0.59
N ILE A 243 -6.72 -6.56 0.60
CA ILE A 243 -7.23 -5.97 1.82
C ILE A 243 -6.51 -4.65 2.02
N LEU A 244 -7.24 -3.56 1.86
CA LEU A 244 -6.72 -2.20 1.98
C LEU A 244 -6.71 -1.76 3.43
N TYR A 245 -7.81 -2.01 4.15
CA TYR A 245 -7.99 -1.55 5.51
C TYR A 245 -8.91 -2.46 6.32
N THR A 246 -8.61 -2.63 7.61
CA THR A 246 -9.46 -3.34 8.57
C THR A 246 -9.29 -2.79 9.98
N ASN A 247 -10.36 -2.77 10.76
CA ASN A 247 -10.32 -2.52 12.19
C ASN A 247 -10.08 -3.80 13.01
N SER A 248 -10.14 -4.97 12.38
CA SER A 248 -9.93 -6.26 13.03
C SER A 248 -8.50 -6.72 12.83
N LEU A 249 -7.64 -6.40 13.78
CA LEU A 249 -6.24 -6.84 13.80
C LEU A 249 -6.08 -8.21 14.47
N ASP A 250 -7.10 -8.68 15.17
CA ASP A 250 -7.12 -10.00 15.78
C ASP A 250 -7.73 -11.02 14.82
N SER A 251 -6.86 -11.87 14.28
CA SER A 251 -7.22 -12.94 13.34
C SER A 251 -8.12 -14.04 13.94
N LYS A 252 -8.35 -14.05 15.23
CA LYS A 252 -9.27 -15.00 15.88
C LYS A 252 -10.73 -14.67 15.62
N LYS A 253 -11.01 -13.53 15.03
CA LYS A 253 -12.37 -13.06 14.81
C LYS A 253 -12.85 -13.32 13.38
N ASN A 254 -14.08 -13.71 13.30
CA ASN A 254 -14.88 -14.33 12.24
C ASN A 254 -14.96 -13.60 10.87
N ILE A 255 -14.53 -12.32 10.74
CA ILE A 255 -14.71 -11.56 9.51
C ILE A 255 -13.78 -12.03 8.38
N PHE A 256 -12.53 -12.39 8.68
CA PHE A 256 -11.60 -12.90 7.67
C PHE A 256 -12.05 -14.24 7.08
N GLU A 257 -12.58 -15.14 7.91
CA GLU A 257 -13.13 -16.40 7.42
C GLU A 257 -14.29 -16.16 6.45
N THR A 258 -15.11 -15.17 6.73
CA THR A 258 -16.21 -14.76 5.88
C THR A 258 -15.73 -14.19 4.55
N VAL A 259 -14.67 -13.36 4.57
CA VAL A 259 -14.04 -12.81 3.37
C VAL A 259 -13.35 -13.91 2.55
N ILE A 260 -12.70 -14.88 3.20
CA ILE A 260 -12.13 -16.05 2.52
C ILE A 260 -13.23 -16.85 1.82
N LYS A 261 -14.35 -17.11 2.51
CA LYS A 261 -15.50 -17.82 1.91
C LYS A 261 -16.06 -17.08 0.71
N TRP A 262 -16.32 -15.78 0.87
CA TRP A 262 -16.76 -14.93 -0.23
C TRP A 262 -15.76 -14.95 -1.40
N SER A 263 -14.47 -14.91 -1.12
CA SER A 263 -13.42 -14.95 -2.13
C SER A 263 -13.41 -16.27 -2.91
N ILE A 264 -13.67 -17.40 -2.25
CA ILE A 264 -13.81 -18.70 -2.89
C ILE A 264 -15.01 -18.70 -3.85
N ASP A 265 -16.15 -18.18 -3.39
CA ASP A 265 -17.40 -18.17 -4.16
C ASP A 265 -17.33 -17.20 -5.35
N ASN A 266 -16.52 -16.13 -5.25
CA ASN A 266 -16.30 -15.14 -6.30
C ASN A 266 -15.05 -15.39 -7.16
N GLN A 267 -14.47 -16.60 -7.07
CA GLN A 267 -13.33 -17.04 -7.90
C GLN A 267 -12.09 -16.16 -7.77
N ILE A 268 -11.84 -15.64 -6.57
CA ILE A 268 -10.57 -14.95 -6.26
C ILE A 268 -9.46 -16.00 -6.22
N ASP A 269 -8.30 -15.70 -6.79
CA ASP A 269 -7.16 -16.60 -6.78
C ASP A 269 -6.32 -16.47 -5.50
N PHE A 270 -6.17 -15.25 -4.99
CA PHE A 270 -5.49 -15.02 -3.72
C PHE A 270 -5.91 -13.70 -3.06
N ILE A 271 -5.72 -13.65 -1.74
CA ILE A 271 -5.91 -12.44 -0.95
C ILE A 271 -4.52 -11.86 -0.62
N TRP A 272 -4.39 -10.56 -0.76
CA TRP A 272 -3.18 -9.80 -0.46
C TRP A 272 -3.46 -8.84 0.69
N HIS A 273 -2.56 -8.81 1.67
CA HIS A 273 -2.67 -7.91 2.80
C HIS A 273 -1.30 -7.37 3.23
N VAL A 274 -1.24 -6.09 3.56
CA VAL A 274 -0.08 -5.44 4.18
C VAL A 274 -0.50 -4.95 5.55
N SER A 275 0.27 -5.30 6.60
CA SER A 275 -0.02 -4.85 7.95
C SER A 275 1.21 -4.92 8.85
N SER A 276 1.35 -3.93 9.76
CA SER A 276 2.34 -3.94 10.83
C SER A 276 1.90 -4.76 12.06
N SER A 277 0.61 -5.08 12.19
CA SER A 277 0.02 -5.56 13.45
C SER A 277 -0.51 -6.98 13.42
N LEU A 278 -0.38 -7.72 12.31
CA LEU A 278 -0.78 -9.13 12.27
C LEU A 278 0.14 -9.99 13.14
N LYS A 279 -0.25 -10.16 14.40
CA LYS A 279 0.35 -11.16 15.29
C LYS A 279 0.09 -12.57 14.75
N ASN A 280 1.06 -13.46 14.95
CA ASN A 280 0.92 -14.87 14.58
C ASN A 280 -0.25 -15.50 15.36
N SER A 281 -1.36 -15.77 14.68
CA SER A 281 -2.41 -16.62 15.22
C SER A 281 -2.25 -18.04 14.64
N ASN A 282 -2.43 -19.02 15.48
CA ASN A 282 -2.31 -20.46 15.13
C ASN A 282 -3.46 -21.00 14.26
N ASN A 283 -4.22 -20.13 13.56
CA ASN A 283 -5.42 -20.48 12.79
C ASN A 283 -5.17 -20.45 11.28
N LEU A 284 -6.24 -20.45 10.49
CA LEU A 284 -6.25 -20.38 9.01
C LEU A 284 -5.19 -19.44 8.41
N PHE A 285 -4.79 -18.41 9.14
CA PHE A 285 -3.75 -17.45 8.76
C PHE A 285 -2.31 -17.98 8.79
N SER A 286 -2.06 -19.16 9.37
CA SER A 286 -0.75 -19.83 9.25
C SER A 286 -0.43 -20.19 7.79
N MET A 287 -1.44 -20.23 6.91
CA MET A 287 -1.29 -20.47 5.48
C MET A 287 -0.86 -19.22 4.69
N PHE A 288 -0.76 -18.04 5.33
CA PHE A 288 -0.23 -16.86 4.65
C PHE A 288 1.27 -16.99 4.39
N LEU A 289 1.64 -16.80 3.13
CA LEU A 289 3.03 -16.56 2.76
C LEU A 289 3.39 -15.14 3.18
N LYS A 290 4.26 -15.00 4.16
CA LYS A 290 4.65 -13.70 4.73
C LYS A 290 6.01 -13.27 4.20
N LYS A 291 6.12 -12.00 3.83
CA LYS A 291 7.38 -11.35 3.51
C LYS A 291 7.49 -10.05 4.31
N LYS A 292 8.57 -9.91 5.07
CA LYS A 292 8.88 -8.64 5.74
C LYS A 292 9.19 -7.57 4.70
N LEU A 293 8.72 -6.36 4.96
CA LEU A 293 9.01 -5.18 4.16
C LEU A 293 10.09 -4.35 4.85
N ASN A 294 11.04 -3.83 4.08
CA ASN A 294 12.00 -2.84 4.58
C ASN A 294 11.24 -1.52 4.78
N PHE A 295 11.06 -1.12 6.02
CA PHE A 295 10.56 0.21 6.37
C PHE A 295 11.76 1.08 6.71
N ALA A 296 11.92 2.19 5.99
CA ALA A 296 12.96 3.17 6.25
C ALA A 296 12.33 4.53 6.57
N PHE A 297 13.01 5.30 7.43
CA PHE A 297 12.53 6.59 7.88
C PHE A 297 13.69 7.55 8.19
N ASN A 298 13.40 8.85 8.06
CA ASN A 298 14.27 9.93 8.48
C ASN A 298 13.41 11.01 9.15
N THR A 299 13.86 11.52 10.28
CA THR A 299 13.14 12.55 11.04
C THR A 299 14.11 13.40 11.85
N SER A 300 13.84 14.68 11.96
CA SER A 300 14.57 15.61 12.83
C SER A 300 14.18 15.50 14.31
N SER A 301 13.02 14.87 14.64
CA SER A 301 12.60 14.65 16.02
C SER A 301 13.24 13.39 16.58
N ALA A 302 14.01 13.52 17.66
CA ALA A 302 14.64 12.40 18.35
C ALA A 302 13.61 11.44 18.95
N GLU A 303 12.53 11.97 19.54
CA GLU A 303 11.45 11.21 20.16
C GLU A 303 10.67 10.39 19.11
N LEU A 304 10.26 11.05 18.01
CA LEU A 304 9.60 10.35 16.90
C LEU A 304 10.53 9.30 16.29
N SER A 305 11.84 9.56 16.18
CA SER A 305 12.83 8.61 15.69
C SER A 305 12.85 7.34 16.54
N LEU A 306 12.92 7.50 17.86
CA LEU A 306 12.91 6.36 18.80
C LEU A 306 11.63 5.53 18.70
N SER A 307 10.48 6.20 18.58
CA SER A 307 9.21 5.50 18.39
C SER A 307 9.15 4.74 17.05
N LEU A 308 9.64 5.34 15.96
CA LEU A 308 9.68 4.71 14.64
C LEU A 308 10.66 3.53 14.58
N GLU A 309 11.74 3.51 15.37
CA GLU A 309 12.64 2.35 15.51
C GLU A 309 11.90 1.12 16.05
N ASN A 310 10.95 1.34 16.97
CA ASN A 310 10.07 0.29 17.49
C ASN A 310 8.97 -0.11 16.50
N GLY A 311 8.81 0.62 15.42
CA GLY A 311 7.87 0.38 14.34
C GLY A 311 6.67 1.31 14.33
N LEU A 312 6.25 1.67 13.14
CA LEU A 312 5.01 2.40 12.92
C LEU A 312 3.81 1.46 13.12
N THR A 313 2.89 1.83 14.01
CA THR A 313 1.71 1.01 14.29
C THR A 313 0.59 1.24 13.27
N ASN A 314 -0.29 0.25 13.15
CA ASN A 314 -1.47 0.29 12.28
C ASN A 314 -1.21 0.58 10.79
N VAL A 315 0.01 0.37 10.29
CA VAL A 315 0.25 0.45 8.84
C VAL A 315 -0.54 -0.64 8.13
N GLN A 316 -1.29 -0.23 7.11
CA GLN A 316 -2.10 -1.11 6.28
C GLN A 316 -1.89 -0.79 4.78
N GLY A 317 -2.44 -1.62 3.90
CA GLY A 317 -2.25 -1.47 2.45
C GLY A 317 -2.64 -0.11 1.90
N ILE A 318 -3.67 0.50 2.49
CA ILE A 318 -4.22 1.79 2.06
C ILE A 318 -3.29 3.00 2.35
N ASP A 319 -2.28 2.84 3.20
CA ASP A 319 -1.46 3.97 3.68
C ASP A 319 -0.35 4.39 2.71
N SER A 320 0.03 3.50 1.82
CA SER A 320 1.14 3.72 0.89
C SER A 320 0.75 3.44 -0.56
N ASP A 321 1.72 3.38 -1.45
CA ASP A 321 1.54 3.01 -2.85
C ASP A 321 1.44 1.49 -3.09
N ILE A 322 1.53 0.69 -2.03
CA ILE A 322 1.52 -0.79 -2.13
C ILE A 322 0.18 -1.32 -2.62
N ASP A 323 -0.91 -0.61 -2.31
CA ASP A 323 -2.25 -0.91 -2.81
C ASP A 323 -2.48 -0.42 -4.24
N TYR A 324 -1.50 0.30 -4.79
CA TYR A 324 -1.67 1.06 -6.02
C TYR A 324 -1.81 0.16 -7.25
N ILE A 325 -2.92 0.36 -7.90
CA ILE A 325 -3.52 -0.60 -8.81
C ILE A 325 -3.46 -0.13 -10.26
N LEU A 326 -3.28 1.16 -10.48
CA LEU A 326 -3.24 1.73 -11.82
C LEU A 326 -1.92 1.46 -12.56
N ARG A 327 -0.97 0.77 -11.90
CA ARG A 327 0.30 0.36 -12.49
C ARG A 327 0.33 -1.15 -12.63
N ASP A 328 0.13 -1.67 -13.82
CA ASP A 328 0.54 -3.03 -14.15
C ASP A 328 2.09 -3.09 -14.08
N ARG A 329 2.58 -3.72 -13.03
CA ARG A 329 4.00 -4.03 -12.88
C ARG A 329 4.35 -5.36 -13.53
#